data_1b6872252ff28ef6eb42bd75d3f368c2
#
_entry.id   1b6872252ff28ef6eb42bd75d3f368c2
#
_cell.length_a   1.000
_cell.length_b   1.000
_cell.length_c   1.000
_cell.angle_alpha   90.00
_cell.angle_beta   90.00
_cell.angle_gamma   90.00
#
_symmetry.space_group_name_H-M   'P 1'
#
loop_
_entity.id
_entity.type
_entity.pdbx_description
1 polymer ?
#
loop_
_entity_poly.entity_id
_entity_poly.type
_entity_poly.pdbx_seq_one_letter_code
_entity_poly.pdbx_strand_id
1 'polypeptide(L)'
;LTRSAIQKWQKDNDLVQNGILPLGRVVFAPEDLRVGTMIARVGDRANAETDLFNVSSTRQIVSANLKLSDQKLGVVGNSVKLRLPGGETTTGTISAVEPPTDKSAAGDQKNSDSSQDSSSEKERIIPITVTPDDPEATKNLQEASVTLGLISEKRENVLSVPLSALIALTPDQFGVEVVN
;
A
#
# COMPACT_ATOMS: atom_id res chain seq x y z
N LEU A 1 39.64 1.49 -10.07
CA LEU A 1 38.70 1.65 -8.93
C LEU A 1 37.65 0.52 -8.89
N THR A 2 36.90 0.23 -9.94
CA THR A 2 35.80 -0.75 -9.96
C THR A 2 36.26 -2.17 -9.68
N ARG A 3 37.36 -2.63 -10.31
CA ARG A 3 37.90 -3.98 -10.11
C ARG A 3 38.30 -4.27 -8.67
N SER A 4 38.96 -3.32 -8.03
CA SER A 4 39.36 -3.46 -6.62
C SER A 4 38.16 -3.46 -5.68
N ALA A 5 37.11 -2.69 -5.98
CA ALA A 5 35.87 -2.71 -5.23
C ALA A 5 35.15 -4.05 -5.35
N ILE A 6 35.11 -4.64 -6.57
CA ILE A 6 34.54 -5.98 -6.79
C ILE A 6 35.34 -7.04 -6.04
N GLN A 7 36.68 -7.00 -6.07
CA GLN A 7 37.51 -7.94 -5.32
C GLN A 7 37.29 -7.84 -3.81
N LYS A 8 37.16 -6.62 -3.27
CA LYS A 8 36.83 -6.44 -1.85
C LYS A 8 35.46 -7.01 -1.51
N TRP A 9 34.43 -6.72 -2.31
CA TRP A 9 33.11 -7.27 -2.14
C TRP A 9 33.10 -8.80 -2.23
N GLN A 10 33.82 -9.36 -3.19
CA GLN A 10 33.99 -10.82 -3.31
C GLN A 10 34.64 -11.43 -2.07
N LYS A 11 35.64 -10.75 -1.49
CA LYS A 11 36.29 -11.17 -0.25
C LYS A 11 35.29 -11.15 0.92
N ASP A 12 34.52 -10.09 1.05
CA ASP A 12 33.56 -9.91 2.15
C ASP A 12 32.39 -10.93 2.09
N ASN A 13 32.19 -11.57 0.94
CA ASN A 13 31.16 -12.60 0.70
C ASN A 13 31.74 -14.01 0.44
N ASP A 14 32.99 -14.27 0.81
CA ASP A 14 33.68 -15.56 0.64
C ASP A 14 33.68 -16.09 -0.81
N LEU A 15 33.70 -15.18 -1.78
CA LEU A 15 33.75 -15.52 -3.19
C LEU A 15 35.19 -15.44 -3.74
N VAL A 16 35.40 -16.08 -4.90
CA VAL A 16 36.70 -16.02 -5.60
C VAL A 16 36.99 -14.59 -6.03
N GLN A 17 38.10 -14.01 -5.54
CA GLN A 17 38.50 -12.61 -5.73
C GLN A 17 39.15 -12.36 -7.13
N ASN A 18 38.41 -12.62 -8.19
CA ASN A 18 38.88 -12.41 -9.57
C ASN A 18 38.62 -10.99 -10.10
N GLY A 19 37.79 -10.20 -9.39
CA GLY A 19 37.41 -8.85 -9.81
C GLY A 19 36.47 -8.81 -11.01
N ILE A 20 35.79 -9.90 -11.31
CA ILE A 20 34.84 -10.04 -12.42
C ILE A 20 33.50 -10.51 -11.85
N LEU A 21 32.43 -9.85 -12.24
CA LEU A 21 31.06 -10.27 -11.99
C LEU A 21 30.46 -10.78 -13.31
N PRO A 22 30.36 -12.09 -13.50
CA PRO A 22 29.70 -12.65 -14.67
C PRO A 22 28.21 -12.27 -14.68
N LEU A 23 27.65 -12.07 -15.87
CA LEU A 23 26.23 -11.79 -16.04
C LEU A 23 25.38 -12.92 -15.42
N GLY A 24 24.30 -12.56 -14.73
CA GLY A 24 23.38 -13.51 -14.09
C GLY A 24 23.84 -14.05 -12.71
N ARG A 25 25.02 -13.63 -12.20
CA ARG A 25 25.51 -14.06 -10.88
C ARG A 25 25.04 -13.16 -9.73
N VAL A 26 24.71 -11.93 -10.01
CA VAL A 26 24.28 -10.94 -9.04
C VAL A 26 23.06 -10.21 -9.58
N VAL A 27 22.05 -10.08 -8.76
CA VAL A 27 20.85 -9.29 -9.04
C VAL A 27 20.86 -8.10 -8.10
N PHE A 28 20.68 -6.91 -8.66
CA PHE A 28 20.52 -5.68 -7.89
C PHE A 28 19.03 -5.41 -7.72
N ALA A 29 18.60 -5.31 -6.48
CA ALA A 29 17.24 -4.94 -6.14
C ALA A 29 17.23 -3.54 -5.51
N PRO A 30 16.16 -2.75 -5.69
CA PRO A 30 16.05 -1.41 -5.10
C PRO A 30 15.88 -1.44 -3.57
N GLU A 31 15.49 -2.59 -3.03
CA GLU A 31 15.22 -2.80 -1.61
C GLU A 31 15.44 -4.26 -1.20
N ASP A 32 15.36 -4.53 0.09
CA ASP A 32 15.47 -5.87 0.64
C ASP A 32 14.37 -6.78 0.12
N LEU A 33 14.76 -7.98 -0.29
CA LEU A 33 13.85 -8.97 -0.84
C LEU A 33 13.65 -10.13 0.15
N ARG A 34 12.42 -10.59 0.22
CA ARG A 34 12.05 -11.83 0.91
C ARG A 34 11.86 -12.93 -0.14
N VAL A 35 12.55 -14.04 0.05
CA VAL A 35 12.29 -15.24 -0.74
C VAL A 35 11.00 -15.87 -0.23
N GLY A 36 10.04 -16.05 -1.11
CA GLY A 36 8.74 -16.64 -0.84
C GLY A 36 8.71 -18.13 -1.17
N THR A 37 7.68 -18.55 -1.90
CA THR A 37 7.46 -19.95 -2.26
C THR A 37 8.49 -20.43 -3.28
N MET A 38 9.11 -21.58 -3.00
CA MET A 38 9.94 -22.32 -3.95
C MET A 38 9.04 -22.99 -4.98
N ILE A 39 9.27 -22.70 -6.26
CA ILE A 39 8.52 -23.27 -7.39
C ILE A 39 9.24 -24.50 -7.89
N ALA A 40 10.55 -24.40 -8.13
CA ALA A 40 11.37 -25.50 -8.59
C ALA A 40 11.78 -26.43 -7.44
N ARG A 41 11.88 -27.70 -7.73
CA ARG A 41 12.34 -28.76 -6.83
C ARG A 41 13.72 -29.26 -7.22
N VAL A 42 14.44 -29.83 -6.26
CA VAL A 42 15.72 -30.47 -6.53
C VAL A 42 15.51 -31.62 -7.50
N GLY A 43 16.21 -31.58 -8.63
CA GLY A 43 16.07 -32.55 -9.71
C GLY A 43 15.25 -32.07 -10.91
N ASP A 44 14.57 -30.95 -10.79
CA ASP A 44 13.88 -30.33 -11.94
C ASP A 44 14.88 -29.76 -12.95
N ARG A 45 14.49 -29.73 -14.22
CA ARG A 45 15.29 -29.08 -15.25
C ARG A 45 15.17 -27.56 -15.10
N ALA A 46 16.28 -26.90 -14.84
CA ALA A 46 16.36 -25.46 -14.85
C ALA A 46 16.83 -24.94 -16.21
N ASN A 47 15.98 -24.19 -16.88
CA ASN A 47 16.28 -23.44 -18.09
C ASN A 47 16.31 -21.95 -17.76
N ALA A 48 16.77 -21.12 -18.69
CA ALA A 48 16.84 -19.67 -18.49
C ALA A 48 15.47 -18.99 -18.20
N GLU A 49 14.38 -19.63 -18.62
CA GLU A 49 13.00 -19.14 -18.45
C GLU A 49 12.23 -19.86 -17.33
N THR A 50 12.91 -20.69 -16.53
CA THR A 50 12.26 -21.45 -15.46
C THR A 50 12.21 -20.60 -14.20
N ASP A 51 11.01 -20.36 -13.69
CA ASP A 51 10.81 -19.73 -12.38
C ASP A 51 11.26 -20.66 -11.27
N LEU A 52 12.22 -20.23 -10.46
CA LEU A 52 12.77 -21.03 -9.37
C LEU A 52 12.05 -20.76 -8.04
N PHE A 53 11.78 -19.51 -7.76
CA PHE A 53 11.10 -19.08 -6.53
C PHE A 53 10.50 -17.68 -6.72
N ASN A 54 9.52 -17.36 -5.92
CA ASN A 54 8.95 -16.02 -5.86
C ASN A 54 9.74 -15.16 -4.88
N VAL A 55 9.89 -13.90 -5.21
CA VAL A 55 10.43 -12.87 -4.31
C VAL A 55 9.39 -11.78 -4.09
N SER A 56 9.36 -11.24 -2.90
CA SER A 56 8.55 -10.08 -2.56
C SER A 56 9.41 -9.04 -1.85
N SER A 57 8.98 -7.79 -1.90
CA SER A 57 9.55 -6.75 -1.05
C SER A 57 9.30 -7.06 0.43
N THR A 58 10.18 -6.58 1.29
CA THR A 58 9.97 -6.61 2.73
C THR A 58 9.05 -5.47 3.18
N ARG A 59 8.83 -4.47 2.33
CA ARG A 59 7.90 -3.38 2.62
C ARG A 59 6.46 -3.86 2.55
N GLN A 60 5.71 -3.49 3.55
CA GLN A 60 4.27 -3.71 3.56
C GLN A 60 3.56 -2.53 2.92
N ILE A 61 2.56 -2.84 2.14
CA ILE A 61 1.67 -1.88 1.52
C ILE A 61 0.23 -2.22 1.90
N VAL A 62 -0.61 -1.21 1.94
CA VAL A 62 -2.05 -1.36 2.13
C VAL A 62 -2.73 -1.03 0.81
N SER A 63 -3.41 -2.01 0.24
CA SER A 63 -4.26 -1.79 -0.93
C SER A 63 -5.69 -1.53 -0.48
N ALA A 64 -6.28 -0.47 -0.98
CA ALA A 64 -7.66 -0.12 -0.67
C ALA A 64 -8.40 0.36 -1.93
N ASN A 65 -9.72 0.25 -1.89
CA ASN A 65 -10.57 0.70 -2.98
C ASN A 65 -11.38 1.90 -2.52
N LEU A 66 -11.22 3.03 -3.20
CA LEU A 66 -12.01 4.22 -2.99
C LEU A 66 -13.26 4.20 -3.87
N LYS A 67 -14.34 4.77 -3.37
CA LYS A 67 -15.51 5.08 -4.20
C LYS A 67 -15.20 6.26 -5.10
N LEU A 68 -15.82 6.29 -6.26
CA LEU A 68 -15.66 7.41 -7.20
C LEU A 68 -16.06 8.76 -6.59
N SER A 69 -17.04 8.78 -5.68
CA SER A 69 -17.44 9.97 -4.90
C SER A 69 -16.28 10.58 -4.11
N ASP A 70 -15.36 9.75 -3.64
CA ASP A 70 -14.27 10.11 -2.74
C ASP A 70 -12.95 10.36 -3.49
N GLN A 71 -13.01 10.41 -4.83
CA GLN A 71 -11.85 10.62 -5.71
C GLN A 71 -11.00 11.83 -5.31
N LYS A 72 -11.64 12.90 -4.84
CA LYS A 72 -10.94 14.12 -4.42
C LYS A 72 -10.01 13.91 -3.23
N LEU A 73 -10.26 12.88 -2.43
CA LEU A 73 -9.45 12.52 -1.25
C LEU A 73 -8.29 11.61 -1.61
N GLY A 74 -8.41 10.88 -2.72
CA GLY A 74 -7.39 9.98 -3.24
C GLY A 74 -6.31 10.72 -4.03
N VAL A 75 -5.51 11.53 -3.36
CA VAL A 75 -4.39 12.23 -3.97
C VAL A 75 -3.08 11.65 -3.44
N VAL A 76 -2.14 11.37 -4.36
CA VAL A 76 -0.80 10.89 -3.99
C VAL A 76 -0.13 11.91 -3.07
N GLY A 77 0.43 11.43 -1.97
CA GLY A 77 1.05 12.26 -0.93
C GLY A 77 0.13 12.63 0.22
N ASN A 78 -1.18 12.38 0.12
CA ASN A 78 -2.09 12.61 1.24
C ASN A 78 -1.86 11.60 2.37
N SER A 79 -1.91 12.11 3.61
CA SER A 79 -1.85 11.28 4.80
C SER A 79 -3.21 10.68 5.12
N VAL A 80 -3.22 9.42 5.50
CA VAL A 80 -4.41 8.64 5.86
C VAL A 80 -4.21 7.96 7.21
N LYS A 81 -5.29 7.72 7.93
CA LYS A 81 -5.27 6.91 9.15
C LYS A 81 -5.53 5.45 8.82
N LEU A 82 -4.66 4.58 9.30
CA LEU A 82 -4.77 3.14 9.18
C LEU A 82 -5.11 2.55 10.54
N ARG A 83 -6.24 1.89 10.64
CA ARG A 83 -6.61 1.12 11.83
C ARG A 83 -6.30 -0.35 11.59
N LEU A 84 -5.33 -0.85 12.34
CA LEU A 84 -4.84 -2.22 12.25
C LEU A 84 -5.74 -3.22 13.00
N PRO A 85 -5.66 -4.50 12.68
CA PRO A 85 -6.23 -5.55 13.50
C PRO A 85 -5.66 -5.47 14.91
N GLY A 86 -6.53 -5.49 15.93
CA GLY A 86 -6.10 -5.27 17.32
C GLY A 86 -6.41 -3.88 17.85
N GLY A 87 -6.84 -2.94 16.97
CA GLY A 87 -7.30 -1.62 17.37
C GLY A 87 -6.21 -0.55 17.38
N GLU A 88 -4.97 -0.89 17.11
CA GLU A 88 -3.89 0.08 16.92
C GLU A 88 -4.16 0.98 15.71
N THR A 89 -3.76 2.23 15.82
CA THR A 89 -3.93 3.21 14.75
C THR A 89 -2.56 3.77 14.38
N THR A 90 -2.23 3.68 13.11
CA THR A 90 -1.03 4.30 12.54
C THR A 90 -1.41 5.24 11.40
N THR A 91 -0.47 6.02 10.94
CA THR A 91 -0.62 6.85 9.74
C THR A 91 0.04 6.18 8.55
N GLY A 92 -0.38 6.57 7.38
CA GLY A 92 0.24 6.16 6.13
C GLY A 92 0.06 7.23 5.08
N THR A 93 0.85 7.14 4.04
CA THR A 93 0.84 8.07 2.91
C THR A 93 0.37 7.35 1.65
N ILE A 94 -0.54 7.96 0.89
CA ILE A 94 -0.97 7.44 -0.41
C ILE A 94 0.22 7.49 -1.37
N SER A 95 0.73 6.34 -1.77
CA SER A 95 1.88 6.21 -2.66
C SER A 95 1.49 6.09 -4.13
N ALA A 96 0.35 5.50 -4.43
CA ALA A 96 -0.17 5.39 -5.79
C ALA A 96 -1.70 5.44 -5.83
N VAL A 97 -2.22 5.96 -6.93
CA VAL A 97 -3.65 6.00 -7.24
C VAL A 97 -3.80 5.48 -8.66
N GLU A 98 -4.55 4.43 -8.84
CA GLU A 98 -4.79 3.83 -10.14
C GLU A 98 -6.03 4.42 -10.83
N PRO A 99 -6.15 4.28 -12.14
CA PRO A 99 -7.35 4.69 -12.85
C PRO A 99 -8.60 3.95 -12.33
N PRO A 100 -9.78 4.59 -12.39
CA PRO A 100 -11.03 3.94 -11.99
C PRO A 100 -11.28 2.65 -12.77
N THR A 101 -11.54 1.57 -12.06
CA THR A 101 -11.86 0.25 -12.63
C THR A 101 -13.23 -0.24 -12.16
N ASP A 102 -13.83 -1.14 -12.91
CA ASP A 102 -15.07 -1.80 -12.47
C ASP A 102 -14.75 -2.80 -11.36
N LYS A 103 -15.56 -2.85 -10.32
CA LYS A 103 -15.36 -3.69 -9.12
C LYS A 103 -15.14 -5.18 -9.41
N SER A 104 -15.52 -5.65 -10.60
CA SER A 104 -15.33 -7.03 -11.03
C SER A 104 -13.90 -7.40 -11.40
N ALA A 105 -12.97 -6.44 -11.55
CA ALA A 105 -11.62 -6.70 -12.02
C ALA A 105 -10.60 -6.99 -10.90
N ALA A 106 -11.01 -6.85 -9.63
CA ALA A 106 -10.11 -6.96 -8.48
C ALA A 106 -10.15 -8.32 -7.76
N GLY A 107 -10.35 -9.42 -8.48
CA GLY A 107 -10.24 -10.76 -7.87
C GLY A 107 -11.17 -11.78 -8.50
N ASP A 108 -10.88 -12.21 -9.70
CA ASP A 108 -11.07 -13.60 -10.15
C ASP A 108 -10.69 -13.72 -11.63
N GLN A 109 -9.49 -14.22 -11.88
CA GLN A 109 -9.21 -14.86 -13.15
C GLN A 109 -9.80 -16.26 -13.07
N LYS A 110 -11.04 -16.43 -13.54
CA LYS A 110 -11.46 -17.60 -14.33
C LYS A 110 -12.95 -17.56 -14.69
N ASN A 111 -13.15 -17.81 -15.96
CA ASN A 111 -14.35 -18.19 -16.70
C ASN A 111 -15.20 -17.05 -17.26
N SER A 112 -14.80 -16.68 -18.47
CA SER A 112 -15.71 -16.29 -19.53
C SER A 112 -16.68 -17.45 -19.82
N ASP A 113 -17.94 -17.29 -19.50
CA ASP A 113 -19.01 -17.66 -20.42
C ASP A 113 -20.35 -17.02 -20.02
N SER A 114 -20.91 -16.36 -21.01
CA SER A 114 -22.32 -16.10 -21.30
C SER A 114 -23.26 -15.44 -20.28
N SER A 115 -23.74 -14.33 -20.78
CA SER A 115 -25.14 -13.89 -20.87
C SER A 115 -25.82 -13.19 -19.70
N GLN A 116 -26.15 -11.97 -20.05
CA GLN A 116 -27.42 -11.28 -19.87
C GLN A 116 -27.71 -10.58 -18.54
N ASP A 117 -27.72 -9.26 -18.74
CA ASP A 117 -28.78 -8.34 -18.34
C ASP A 117 -29.15 -8.30 -16.85
N SER A 118 -28.40 -7.46 -16.17
CA SER A 118 -28.99 -6.65 -15.11
C SER A 118 -28.23 -5.32 -15.06
N SER A 119 -28.96 -4.26 -15.29
CA SER A 119 -28.55 -2.87 -15.10
C SER A 119 -28.33 -2.55 -13.62
N SER A 120 -27.39 -3.25 -12.99
CA SER A 120 -26.75 -2.77 -11.77
C SER A 120 -25.64 -1.84 -12.22
N GLU A 121 -25.75 -0.57 -11.89
CA GLU A 121 -24.64 0.39 -11.99
C GLU A 121 -23.41 -0.28 -11.43
N LYS A 122 -22.49 -0.70 -12.30
CA LYS A 122 -21.24 -1.31 -11.89
C LYS A 122 -20.52 -0.29 -11.03
N GLU A 123 -20.45 -0.54 -9.75
CA GLU A 123 -19.79 0.34 -8.78
C GLU A 123 -18.32 0.47 -9.21
N ARG A 124 -17.97 1.67 -9.71
CA ARG A 124 -16.60 1.97 -10.11
C ARG A 124 -15.79 2.31 -8.88
N ILE A 125 -14.65 1.69 -8.78
CA ILE A 125 -13.71 1.87 -7.69
C ILE A 125 -12.39 2.42 -8.22
N ILE A 126 -11.69 3.13 -7.36
CA ILE A 126 -10.36 3.66 -7.61
C ILE A 126 -9.40 2.91 -6.69
N PRO A 127 -8.57 1.98 -7.22
CA PRO A 127 -7.56 1.32 -6.41
C PRO A 127 -6.51 2.34 -5.96
N ILE A 128 -6.19 2.30 -4.68
CA ILE A 128 -5.11 3.11 -4.09
C ILE A 128 -4.14 2.23 -3.34
N THR A 129 -2.88 2.61 -3.36
CA THR A 129 -1.84 1.99 -2.56
C THR A 129 -1.36 2.98 -1.50
N VAL A 130 -1.35 2.54 -0.27
CA VAL A 130 -0.89 3.32 0.88
C VAL A 130 0.33 2.65 1.48
N THR A 131 1.37 3.44 1.72
CA THR A 131 2.56 3.01 2.44
C THR A 131 2.41 3.44 3.90
N PRO A 132 2.45 2.51 4.87
CA PRO A 132 2.47 2.85 6.29
C PRO A 132 3.71 3.67 6.63
N ASP A 133 3.56 4.70 7.46
CA ASP A 133 4.68 5.54 7.91
C ASP A 133 5.50 4.82 8.98
N ASP A 134 4.87 3.93 9.75
CA ASP A 134 5.53 3.09 10.74
C ASP A 134 5.58 1.62 10.28
N PRO A 135 6.73 1.17 9.77
CA PRO A 135 6.89 -0.21 9.32
C PRO A 135 6.93 -1.22 10.48
N GLU A 136 7.28 -0.80 11.70
CA GLU A 136 7.31 -1.72 12.85
C GLU A 136 5.90 -2.10 13.30
N ALA A 137 4.95 -1.18 13.26
CA ALA A 137 3.54 -1.45 13.59
C ALA A 137 2.90 -2.49 12.64
N THR A 138 3.41 -2.62 11.43
CA THR A 138 2.86 -3.51 10.41
C THR A 138 3.67 -4.80 10.20
N LYS A 139 4.87 -4.90 10.75
CA LYS A 139 5.86 -5.95 10.49
C LYS A 139 5.35 -7.40 10.66
N ASN A 140 4.45 -7.60 11.62
CA ASN A 140 3.89 -8.92 11.92
C ASN A 140 2.57 -9.20 11.18
N LEU A 141 2.07 -8.25 10.42
CA LEU A 141 0.82 -8.39 9.70
C LEU A 141 1.11 -8.88 8.28
N GLN A 142 0.70 -10.11 7.99
CA GLN A 142 0.66 -10.65 6.64
C GLN A 142 -0.82 -10.79 6.28
N GLU A 143 -1.26 -10.27 5.13
CA GLU A 143 -2.65 -10.39 4.66
C GLU A 143 -3.71 -10.05 5.71
N ALA A 144 -3.60 -8.88 6.30
CA ALA A 144 -4.53 -8.41 7.31
C ALA A 144 -5.51 -7.38 6.74
N SER A 145 -6.77 -7.44 7.15
CA SER A 145 -7.75 -6.41 6.83
C SER A 145 -7.49 -5.15 7.66
N VAL A 146 -7.31 -4.04 6.99
CA VAL A 146 -7.04 -2.73 7.58
C VAL A 146 -8.19 -1.77 7.25
N THR A 147 -8.64 -1.01 8.23
CA THR A 147 -9.62 0.06 7.98
C THR A 147 -8.89 1.35 7.67
N LEU A 148 -9.20 1.93 6.52
CA LEU A 148 -8.62 3.18 6.06
C LEU A 148 -9.54 4.35 6.37
N GLY A 149 -9.03 5.34 7.10
CA GLY A 149 -9.71 6.59 7.37
C GLY A 149 -9.10 7.73 6.56
N LEU A 150 -9.85 8.24 5.58
CA LEU A 150 -9.46 9.40 4.81
C LEU A 150 -9.76 10.67 5.60
N ILE A 151 -8.79 11.58 5.69
CA ILE A 151 -8.97 12.88 6.34
C ILE A 151 -9.39 13.85 5.23
N SER A 152 -10.66 14.22 5.25
CA SER A 152 -11.21 15.18 4.29
C SER A 152 -10.68 16.59 4.52
N GLU A 153 -10.64 17.02 5.77
CA GLU A 153 -10.19 18.36 6.15
C GLU A 153 -9.71 18.33 7.59
N LYS A 154 -8.51 18.83 7.84
CA LYS A 154 -7.98 19.02 9.19
C LYS A 154 -7.85 20.50 9.44
N ARG A 155 -8.62 21.00 10.39
CA ARG A 155 -8.50 22.38 10.87
C ARG A 155 -7.78 22.35 12.20
N GLU A 156 -6.61 22.98 12.26
CA GLU A 156 -5.84 23.13 13.48
C GLU A 156 -6.03 24.54 14.03
N ASN A 157 -5.85 24.68 15.33
CA ASN A 157 -6.00 25.97 16.04
C ASN A 157 -7.39 26.63 15.89
N VAL A 158 -8.44 25.82 15.85
CA VAL A 158 -9.82 26.31 15.87
C VAL A 158 -10.37 26.28 17.31
N LEU A 159 -11.11 27.31 17.66
CA LEU A 159 -11.90 27.31 18.89
C LEU A 159 -13.04 26.29 18.70
N SER A 160 -13.14 25.34 19.61
CA SER A 160 -14.23 24.37 19.64
C SER A 160 -15.12 24.62 20.82
N VAL A 161 -16.44 24.59 20.60
CA VAL A 161 -17.43 24.68 21.63
C VAL A 161 -18.32 23.44 21.62
N PRO A 162 -18.74 22.93 22.77
CA PRO A 162 -19.69 21.79 22.80
C PRO A 162 -21.01 22.20 22.13
N LEU A 163 -21.63 21.22 21.48
CA LEU A 163 -22.89 21.44 20.76
C LEU A 163 -23.99 22.00 21.69
N SER A 164 -23.97 21.66 22.98
CA SER A 164 -24.86 22.18 24.03
C SER A 164 -24.67 23.66 24.36
N ALA A 165 -23.57 24.27 23.95
CA ALA A 165 -23.31 25.70 24.13
C ALA A 165 -23.82 26.56 22.95
N LEU A 166 -24.33 25.92 21.89
CA LEU A 166 -24.92 26.63 20.76
C LEU A 166 -26.35 27.06 21.08
N ILE A 167 -26.62 28.36 20.95
CA ILE A 167 -27.95 28.97 21.11
C ILE A 167 -28.43 29.34 19.71
N ALA A 168 -29.62 28.90 19.34
CA ALA A 168 -30.25 29.31 18.09
C ALA A 168 -30.76 30.76 18.24
N LEU A 169 -30.20 31.66 17.43
CA LEU A 169 -30.60 33.05 17.36
C LEU A 169 -31.72 33.25 16.31
N THR A 170 -31.60 32.56 15.19
CA THR A 170 -32.60 32.50 14.13
C THR A 170 -32.61 31.09 13.58
N PRO A 171 -33.57 30.69 12.67
CA PRO A 171 -33.61 29.38 12.08
C PRO A 171 -32.30 28.94 11.40
N ASP A 172 -31.50 29.88 10.90
CA ASP A 172 -30.27 29.63 10.16
C ASP A 172 -28.99 30.17 10.83
N GLN A 173 -29.11 30.75 12.04
CA GLN A 173 -27.97 31.33 12.76
C GLN A 173 -27.86 30.81 14.18
N PHE A 174 -26.64 30.37 14.49
CA PHE A 174 -26.26 29.92 15.83
C PHE A 174 -25.25 30.89 16.43
N GLY A 175 -25.35 31.11 17.73
CA GLY A 175 -24.41 31.92 18.50
C GLY A 175 -23.93 31.18 19.74
N VAL A 176 -22.89 31.71 20.36
CA VAL A 176 -22.35 31.25 21.63
C VAL A 176 -22.32 32.44 22.60
N GLU A 177 -22.86 32.28 23.79
CA GLU A 177 -22.76 33.28 24.83
C GLU A 177 -21.44 33.09 25.59
N VAL A 178 -20.64 34.17 25.66
CA VAL A 178 -19.40 34.19 26.42
C VAL A 178 -19.65 34.92 27.72
N VAL A 179 -19.55 34.22 28.82
CA VAL A 179 -19.63 34.81 30.19
C VAL A 179 -18.20 35.19 30.58
N ASN A 180 -18.01 36.49 30.84
CA ASN A 180 -16.75 37.03 31.36
C ASN A 180 -16.69 36.92 32.89
#